data_d1a659419076967d85f95ca2c47dcba4
#
_entry.id   d1a659419076967d85f95ca2c47dcba4
#
_cell.length_a   1.000
_cell.length_b   1.000
_cell.length_c   1.000
_cell.angle_alpha   90.00
_cell.angle_beta   90.00
_cell.angle_gamma   90.00
#
_symmetry.space_group_name_H-M   'P 1'
#
loop_
_entity.id
_entity.type
_entity.pdbx_description
1 polymer ?
#
loop_
_entity_poly.entity_id
_entity_poly.type
_entity_poly.pdbx_seq_one_letter_code
_entity_poly.pdbx_strand_id
1 'polypeptide(L)'
;MSDDLHFDQLLTEDAAALPPSGAEVNPWREAMCLVLWGLGLTTLTLNFLYLDIILPAVGAILMVLGFRTLRRENRALQWCYRLSIAAAAVRSIAYTLNALPWETGYAPAYVVMLLTLALYVCLWRGMVGVSRAAGSEKPAAPAAGALVIFYAVLIPLAYIGLEGWLAVLTLVIIYIAILRNLVKLSRSLADTGYVVTAAPVRLPSRAVLWGYLGMTLAAILLAMFLGQRYPMDWQPRADVPQDAAIRAELLELGFPRDVLDDLTADEVAQMAGAANVYTETDVRYDQETYREEIRDEWYDTIPANWEYDHADRQADGSYRYAYRVYEQKAYTMTHAAVQIPAEDGMDHWLFVHHLQYHTPQRYTESMELYPVWQDTDCWSRGELCSGRVLCRRQGQESAAAFFSLQTGRMTTNSFFGAYQQDTVTAQWSLPCRSTDVRVYVMYDAYEKQQVTFLNSWANYAGQTGPTYPFADALTLSHSWQTGNICRWQTALQKELSEAEETE
;
A
#
# COMPACT_ATOMS: atom_id res chain seq x y z
N MET A 1 41.32 6.42 70.96
CA MET A 1 42.03 5.39 70.10
C MET A 1 41.49 3.98 70.28
N SER A 2 40.80 3.57 71.33
CA SER A 2 40.17 2.24 71.43
C SER A 2 38.78 2.22 70.83
N ASP A 3 38.05 3.31 70.82
CA ASP A 3 36.66 3.37 70.33
C ASP A 3 36.59 3.36 68.79
N ASP A 4 37.58 3.95 68.13
CA ASP A 4 37.65 3.96 66.68
C ASP A 4 37.87 2.54 66.08
N LEU A 5 38.72 1.75 66.78
CA LEU A 5 38.98 0.35 66.37
C LEU A 5 37.75 -0.56 66.54
N HIS A 6 36.95 -0.28 67.57
CA HIS A 6 35.74 -1.04 67.82
C HIS A 6 34.61 -0.68 66.82
N PHE A 7 34.52 0.58 66.38
CA PHE A 7 33.62 1.05 65.40
C PHE A 7 33.96 0.48 64.00
N ASP A 8 35.22 0.44 63.62
CA ASP A 8 35.69 -0.14 62.40
C ASP A 8 35.47 -1.67 62.35
N GLN A 9 35.58 -2.35 63.50
CA GLN A 9 35.24 -3.78 63.61
C GLN A 9 33.72 -4.03 63.41
N LEU A 10 32.88 -3.24 64.06
CA LEU A 10 31.41 -3.34 63.87
C LEU A 10 30.97 -3.02 62.46
N LEU A 11 31.57 -2.03 61.82
CA LEU A 11 31.30 -1.74 60.39
C LEU A 11 31.73 -2.88 59.47
N THR A 12 32.84 -3.55 59.80
CA THR A 12 33.33 -4.70 59.00
C THR A 12 32.45 -5.94 59.19
N GLU A 13 31.96 -6.17 60.43
CA GLU A 13 31.01 -7.24 60.72
C GLU A 13 29.63 -6.99 60.12
N ASP A 14 29.10 -5.77 60.20
CA ASP A 14 27.84 -5.39 59.56
C ASP A 14 27.94 -5.43 58.02
N ALA A 15 29.08 -5.05 57.45
CA ALA A 15 29.32 -5.16 56.02
C ALA A 15 29.43 -6.62 55.55
N ALA A 16 29.95 -7.53 56.41
CA ALA A 16 30.02 -8.94 56.14
C ALA A 16 28.68 -9.67 56.36
N ALA A 17 27.80 -9.11 57.21
CA ALA A 17 26.44 -9.63 57.46
C ALA A 17 25.39 -9.14 56.46
N LEU A 18 25.72 -8.13 55.63
CA LEU A 18 24.85 -7.73 54.52
C LEU A 18 24.75 -8.89 53.55
N PRO A 19 23.52 -9.33 53.19
CA PRO A 19 23.38 -10.29 52.13
C PRO A 19 24.11 -9.75 50.90
N PRO A 20 24.83 -10.60 50.11
CA PRO A 20 25.59 -10.13 48.97
C PRO A 20 24.70 -9.23 48.14
N SER A 21 25.08 -7.95 48.11
CA SER A 21 24.31 -6.87 47.52
C SER A 21 23.91 -7.27 46.12
N GLY A 22 22.63 -7.35 45.93
CA GLY A 22 21.87 -7.67 44.74
C GLY A 22 22.63 -8.24 43.57
N ALA A 23 22.14 -9.32 43.00
CA ALA A 23 22.70 -10.09 41.89
C ALA A 23 23.69 -9.24 41.09
N GLU A 24 24.99 -9.54 41.14
CA GLU A 24 26.00 -8.86 40.32
C GLU A 24 25.49 -8.73 38.94
N VAL A 25 25.15 -7.50 38.53
CA VAL A 25 24.67 -7.20 37.17
C VAL A 25 25.87 -7.46 36.26
N ASN A 26 25.92 -8.65 35.67
CA ASN A 26 26.98 -8.97 34.73
C ASN A 26 26.70 -8.23 33.41
N PRO A 27 27.45 -7.14 33.10
CA PRO A 27 27.20 -6.30 31.92
C PRO A 27 27.25 -7.08 30.60
N TRP A 28 28.00 -8.18 30.58
CA TRP A 28 28.05 -9.12 29.44
C TRP A 28 26.69 -9.77 29.22
N ARG A 29 26.11 -10.34 30.28
CA ARG A 29 24.85 -11.05 30.21
C ARG A 29 23.70 -10.14 29.77
N GLU A 30 23.63 -8.94 30.30
CA GLU A 30 22.62 -7.95 29.92
C GLU A 30 22.78 -7.52 28.46
N ALA A 31 23.99 -7.16 28.04
CA ALA A 31 24.25 -6.73 26.67
C ALA A 31 23.97 -7.85 25.66
N MET A 32 24.41 -9.07 25.94
CA MET A 32 24.15 -10.22 25.08
C MET A 32 22.67 -10.62 25.06
N CYS A 33 21.93 -10.43 26.15
CA CYS A 33 20.50 -10.64 26.19
C CYS A 33 19.80 -9.69 25.19
N LEU A 34 20.15 -8.43 25.16
CA LEU A 34 19.62 -7.46 24.18
C LEU A 34 19.97 -7.86 22.74
N VAL A 35 21.20 -8.28 22.48
CA VAL A 35 21.62 -8.77 21.15
C VAL A 35 20.80 -10.00 20.74
N LEU A 36 20.63 -10.98 21.62
CA LEU A 36 19.91 -12.22 21.32
C LEU A 36 18.40 -11.98 21.07
N TRP A 37 17.76 -11.14 21.87
CA TRP A 37 16.40 -10.70 21.60
C TRP A 37 16.32 -9.93 20.29
N GLY A 38 17.28 -9.06 20.02
CA GLY A 38 17.37 -8.34 18.76
C GLY A 38 17.47 -9.28 17.55
N LEU A 39 18.31 -10.29 17.61
CA LEU A 39 18.44 -11.34 16.59
C LEU A 39 17.12 -12.09 16.38
N GLY A 40 16.47 -12.51 17.48
CA GLY A 40 15.18 -13.20 17.41
C GLY A 40 14.10 -12.37 16.73
N LEU A 41 13.90 -11.15 17.20
CA LEU A 41 12.85 -10.25 16.71
C LEU A 41 13.09 -9.72 15.29
N THR A 42 14.34 -9.65 14.82
CA THR A 42 14.64 -9.22 13.45
C THR A 42 14.46 -10.30 12.40
N THR A 43 14.44 -11.56 12.79
CA THR A 43 14.39 -12.70 11.87
C THR A 43 13.07 -13.46 11.96
N LEU A 44 12.53 -13.63 13.17
CA LEU A 44 11.23 -14.28 13.39
C LEU A 44 10.14 -13.20 13.34
N THR A 45 9.52 -13.04 12.16
CA THR A 45 8.44 -12.09 11.94
C THR A 45 7.11 -12.81 11.79
N LEU A 46 6.05 -12.15 12.23
CA LEU A 46 4.68 -12.64 12.14
C LEU A 46 3.89 -11.66 11.26
N ASN A 47 3.30 -12.15 10.18
CA ASN A 47 2.62 -11.32 9.19
C ASN A 47 1.15 -11.04 9.57
N PHE A 48 0.93 -10.53 10.80
CA PHE A 48 -0.37 -10.04 11.25
C PHE A 48 -0.18 -8.85 12.19
N LEU A 49 -1.15 -7.94 12.22
CA LEU A 49 -1.14 -6.72 13.07
C LEU A 49 0.15 -5.89 12.95
N TYR A 50 0.76 -5.84 11.77
CA TYR A 50 2.04 -5.13 11.52
C TYR A 50 3.22 -5.62 12.37
N LEU A 51 3.16 -6.83 12.93
CA LEU A 51 4.26 -7.40 13.71
C LEU A 51 5.49 -7.69 12.85
N ASP A 52 5.33 -7.89 11.56
CA ASP A 52 6.40 -7.97 10.56
C ASP A 52 7.25 -6.69 10.44
N ILE A 53 6.74 -5.56 10.93
CA ILE A 53 7.40 -4.26 10.94
C ILE A 53 7.85 -3.91 12.37
N ILE A 54 6.94 -4.06 13.34
CA ILE A 54 7.19 -3.68 14.73
C ILE A 54 8.30 -4.53 15.35
N LEU A 55 8.25 -5.88 15.18
CA LEU A 55 9.25 -6.77 15.79
C LEU A 55 10.66 -6.52 15.24
N PRO A 56 10.90 -6.41 13.91
CA PRO A 56 12.22 -6.08 13.41
C PRO A 56 12.70 -4.67 13.75
N ALA A 57 11.81 -3.69 13.88
CA ALA A 57 12.19 -2.35 14.32
C ALA A 57 12.69 -2.36 15.76
N VAL A 58 11.94 -3.00 16.67
CA VAL A 58 12.36 -3.21 18.07
C VAL A 58 13.64 -4.05 18.13
N GLY A 59 13.73 -5.12 17.38
CA GLY A 59 14.90 -5.98 17.31
C GLY A 59 16.16 -5.24 16.87
N ALA A 60 16.06 -4.39 15.85
CA ALA A 60 17.18 -3.60 15.36
C ALA A 60 17.74 -2.67 16.43
N ILE A 61 16.88 -1.96 17.17
CA ILE A 61 17.35 -1.06 18.22
C ILE A 61 17.90 -1.81 19.44
N LEU A 62 17.35 -2.98 19.77
CA LEU A 62 17.91 -3.83 20.83
C LEU A 62 19.33 -4.29 20.48
N MET A 63 19.61 -4.67 19.21
CA MET A 63 20.96 -4.98 18.75
C MET A 63 21.90 -3.78 18.89
N VAL A 64 21.46 -2.58 18.50
CA VAL A 64 22.25 -1.36 18.68
C VAL A 64 22.59 -1.13 20.14
N LEU A 65 21.63 -1.27 21.05
CA LEU A 65 21.83 -1.09 22.48
C LEU A 65 22.78 -2.12 23.09
N GLY A 66 22.63 -3.41 22.72
CA GLY A 66 23.52 -4.47 23.15
C GLY A 66 24.96 -4.28 22.66
N PHE A 67 25.16 -4.07 21.35
CA PHE A 67 26.50 -3.82 20.82
C PHE A 67 27.11 -2.51 21.26
N ARG A 68 26.32 -1.49 21.62
CA ARG A 68 26.80 -0.26 22.24
C ARG A 68 27.60 -0.52 23.52
N THR A 69 27.17 -1.47 24.33
CA THR A 69 27.86 -1.87 25.54
C THR A 69 29.13 -2.69 25.20
N LEU A 70 29.07 -3.58 24.21
CA LEU A 70 30.14 -4.51 23.85
C LEU A 70 31.20 -3.93 22.90
N ARG A 71 31.03 -2.71 22.41
CA ARG A 71 31.85 -2.11 21.32
C ARG A 71 33.33 -1.94 21.67
N ARG A 72 33.74 -1.98 22.94
CA ARG A 72 35.13 -1.82 23.39
C ARG A 72 35.86 -3.14 23.63
N GLU A 73 35.17 -4.26 23.61
CA GLU A 73 35.75 -5.56 23.85
C GLU A 73 36.78 -5.95 22.78
N ASN A 74 36.41 -5.75 21.53
CA ASN A 74 37.28 -5.98 20.40
C ASN A 74 36.82 -5.23 19.15
N ARG A 75 37.68 -5.18 18.15
CA ARG A 75 37.41 -4.47 16.88
C ARG A 75 36.22 -5.06 16.12
N ALA A 76 35.99 -6.37 16.21
CA ALA A 76 34.86 -7.02 15.53
C ALA A 76 33.52 -6.62 16.14
N LEU A 77 33.39 -6.57 17.48
CA LEU A 77 32.19 -6.07 18.16
C LEU A 77 31.97 -4.57 17.97
N GLN A 78 33.04 -3.79 17.77
CA GLN A 78 32.91 -2.40 17.35
C GLN A 78 32.27 -2.28 15.96
N TRP A 79 32.64 -3.16 15.02
CA TRP A 79 32.00 -3.22 13.72
C TRP A 79 30.54 -3.72 13.82
N CYS A 80 30.20 -4.68 14.70
CA CYS A 80 28.82 -5.05 14.97
C CYS A 80 27.98 -3.85 15.37
N TYR A 81 28.50 -2.98 16.26
CA TYR A 81 27.82 -1.74 16.66
C TYR A 81 27.57 -0.79 15.47
N ARG A 82 28.57 -0.56 14.60
CA ARG A 82 28.41 0.31 13.42
C ARG A 82 27.43 -0.27 12.40
N LEU A 83 27.53 -1.57 12.13
CA LEU A 83 26.64 -2.27 11.20
C LEU A 83 25.20 -2.34 11.72
N SER A 84 24.99 -2.51 13.03
CA SER A 84 23.64 -2.49 13.62
C SER A 84 22.98 -1.12 13.47
N ILE A 85 23.73 -0.01 13.65
CA ILE A 85 23.21 1.34 13.39
C ILE A 85 22.86 1.51 11.91
N ALA A 86 23.74 1.10 10.99
CA ALA A 86 23.47 1.20 9.57
C ALA A 86 22.24 0.38 9.16
N ALA A 87 22.11 -0.86 9.66
CA ALA A 87 20.96 -1.70 9.39
C ALA A 87 19.66 -1.12 9.96
N ALA A 88 19.69 -0.54 11.17
CA ALA A 88 18.53 0.13 11.76
C ALA A 88 18.10 1.37 10.95
N ALA A 89 19.08 2.17 10.48
CA ALA A 89 18.79 3.34 9.64
C ALA A 89 18.19 2.94 8.29
N VAL A 90 18.78 1.96 7.60
CA VAL A 90 18.25 1.46 6.31
C VAL A 90 16.84 0.89 6.48
N ARG A 91 16.56 0.16 7.57
CA ARG A 91 15.20 -0.33 7.87
C ARG A 91 14.21 0.81 8.09
N SER A 92 14.58 1.82 8.87
CA SER A 92 13.71 2.97 9.11
C SER A 92 13.38 3.70 7.80
N ILE A 93 14.37 3.85 6.91
CA ILE A 93 14.17 4.41 5.57
C ILE A 93 13.25 3.49 4.75
N ALA A 94 13.50 2.18 4.72
CA ALA A 94 12.68 1.23 3.98
C ALA A 94 11.21 1.26 4.43
N TYR A 95 10.96 1.30 5.73
CA TYR A 95 9.60 1.42 6.26
C TYR A 95 8.93 2.74 5.85
N THR A 96 9.68 3.83 5.83
CA THR A 96 9.15 5.12 5.35
C THR A 96 8.83 5.08 3.85
N LEU A 97 9.72 4.47 3.05
CA LEU A 97 9.52 4.32 1.61
C LEU A 97 8.32 3.40 1.29
N ASN A 98 8.08 2.37 2.09
CA ASN A 98 6.90 1.50 1.94
C ASN A 98 5.56 2.25 2.17
N ALA A 99 5.58 3.46 2.71
CA ALA A 99 4.41 4.31 2.84
C ALA A 99 4.18 5.23 1.62
N LEU A 100 5.07 5.21 0.62
CA LEU A 100 5.03 6.10 -0.55
C LEU A 100 4.68 5.31 -1.83
N PRO A 101 4.12 5.96 -2.86
CA PRO A 101 3.78 5.36 -4.15
C PRO A 101 5.02 5.14 -5.04
N TRP A 102 6.16 4.85 -4.44
CA TRP A 102 7.41 4.63 -5.16
C TRP A 102 7.75 3.14 -5.18
N GLU A 103 7.91 2.61 -6.35
CA GLU A 103 8.42 1.25 -6.51
C GLU A 103 9.88 1.18 -6.11
N THR A 104 10.14 0.91 -4.83
CA THR A 104 11.52 0.75 -4.33
C THR A 104 12.12 -0.60 -4.71
N GLY A 105 11.32 -1.51 -5.23
CA GLY A 105 11.71 -2.88 -5.52
C GLY A 105 12.26 -3.59 -4.26
N TYR A 106 13.04 -4.63 -4.49
CA TYR A 106 13.66 -5.40 -3.40
C TYR A 106 15.01 -4.83 -2.92
N ALA A 107 15.49 -3.71 -3.50
CA ALA A 107 16.81 -3.17 -3.20
C ALA A 107 17.07 -2.89 -1.71
N PRO A 108 16.17 -2.24 -0.94
CA PRO A 108 16.38 -2.02 0.48
C PRO A 108 16.47 -3.32 1.29
N ALA A 109 15.68 -4.33 0.94
CA ALA A 109 15.73 -5.64 1.59
C ALA A 109 17.07 -6.33 1.39
N TYR A 110 17.61 -6.35 0.17
CA TYR A 110 18.93 -6.90 -0.10
C TYR A 110 20.04 -6.17 0.63
N VAL A 111 19.99 -4.84 0.72
CA VAL A 111 20.97 -4.06 1.48
C VAL A 111 20.94 -4.46 2.96
N VAL A 112 19.75 -4.58 3.57
CA VAL A 112 19.60 -5.04 4.97
C VAL A 112 20.12 -6.47 5.13
N MET A 113 19.87 -7.36 4.18
CA MET A 113 20.37 -8.74 4.21
C MET A 113 21.91 -8.79 4.20
N LEU A 114 22.56 -8.03 3.33
CA LEU A 114 24.02 -7.96 3.26
C LEU A 114 24.63 -7.35 4.52
N LEU A 115 24.05 -6.27 5.05
CA LEU A 115 24.48 -5.67 6.31
C LEU A 115 24.35 -6.65 7.48
N THR A 116 23.27 -7.43 7.51
CA THR A 116 23.00 -8.44 8.54
C THR A 116 24.00 -9.60 8.43
N LEU A 117 24.33 -10.08 7.22
CA LEU A 117 25.35 -11.11 7.01
C LEU A 117 26.72 -10.60 7.49
N ALA A 118 27.12 -9.38 7.12
CA ALA A 118 28.36 -8.77 7.59
C ALA A 118 28.39 -8.63 9.11
N LEU A 119 27.26 -8.25 9.74
CA LEU A 119 27.11 -8.19 11.19
C LEU A 119 27.33 -9.58 11.82
N TYR A 120 26.78 -10.66 11.26
CA TYR A 120 26.94 -12.01 11.78
C TYR A 120 28.37 -12.53 11.66
N VAL A 121 29.07 -12.21 10.58
CA VAL A 121 30.51 -12.49 10.42
C VAL A 121 31.33 -11.75 11.47
N CYS A 122 31.04 -10.48 11.72
CA CYS A 122 31.67 -9.69 12.76
C CYS A 122 31.34 -10.23 14.17
N LEU A 123 30.08 -10.65 14.42
CA LEU A 123 29.67 -11.26 15.68
C LEU A 123 30.44 -12.56 15.93
N TRP A 124 30.54 -13.45 14.94
CA TRP A 124 31.30 -14.68 15.03
C TRP A 124 32.75 -14.39 15.42
N ARG A 125 33.45 -13.51 14.69
CA ARG A 125 34.84 -13.10 15.00
C ARG A 125 34.94 -12.45 16.39
N GLY A 126 33.97 -11.63 16.75
CA GLY A 126 33.89 -10.97 18.06
C GLY A 126 33.77 -11.96 19.21
N MET A 127 32.89 -12.96 19.07
CA MET A 127 32.70 -14.03 20.06
C MET A 127 33.94 -14.91 20.21
N VAL A 128 34.61 -15.25 19.11
CA VAL A 128 35.92 -15.98 19.16
C VAL A 128 36.96 -15.14 19.91
N GLY A 129 37.02 -13.81 19.68
CA GLY A 129 37.90 -12.89 20.38
C GLY A 129 37.63 -12.87 21.89
N VAL A 130 36.37 -12.78 22.29
CA VAL A 130 35.97 -12.79 23.71
C VAL A 130 36.29 -14.17 24.35
N SER A 131 35.98 -15.27 23.69
CA SER A 131 36.32 -16.63 24.17
C SER A 131 37.84 -16.80 24.42
N ARG A 132 38.68 -16.20 23.55
CA ARG A 132 40.13 -16.18 23.73
C ARG A 132 40.54 -15.33 24.95
N ALA A 133 39.94 -14.14 25.09
CA ALA A 133 40.22 -13.25 26.22
C ALA A 133 39.76 -13.85 27.55
N ALA A 134 38.71 -14.66 27.56
CA ALA A 134 38.21 -15.41 28.72
C ALA A 134 39.07 -16.64 29.08
N GLY A 135 40.21 -16.86 28.39
CA GLY A 135 41.13 -17.95 28.71
C GLY A 135 40.70 -19.32 28.24
N SER A 136 39.80 -19.44 27.29
CA SER A 136 39.38 -20.72 26.72
C SER A 136 40.52 -21.39 25.97
N GLU A 137 40.83 -22.66 26.31
CA GLU A 137 41.88 -23.48 25.63
C GLU A 137 41.60 -23.62 24.12
N LYS A 138 40.34 -23.68 23.73
CA LYS A 138 39.90 -23.73 22.32
C LYS A 138 38.93 -22.62 22.02
N PRO A 139 39.44 -21.38 21.69
CA PRO A 139 38.58 -20.25 21.41
C PRO A 139 37.76 -20.52 20.16
N ALA A 140 36.51 -20.89 20.31
CA ALA A 140 35.59 -21.18 19.23
C ALA A 140 34.19 -20.67 19.56
N ALA A 141 33.48 -20.25 18.56
CA ALA A 141 32.10 -19.81 18.67
C ALA A 141 31.22 -20.50 17.58
N PRO A 142 31.06 -21.83 17.67
CA PRO A 142 30.41 -22.61 16.61
C PRO A 142 28.96 -22.15 16.35
N ALA A 143 28.22 -21.79 17.39
CA ALA A 143 26.85 -21.28 17.26
C ALA A 143 26.79 -19.98 16.46
N ALA A 144 27.74 -19.06 16.65
CA ALA A 144 27.82 -17.82 15.87
C ALA A 144 28.28 -18.09 14.41
N GLY A 145 29.14 -19.08 14.20
CA GLY A 145 29.51 -19.56 12.86
C GLY A 145 28.35 -20.20 12.12
N ALA A 146 27.55 -21.02 12.82
CA ALA A 146 26.31 -21.59 12.27
C ALA A 146 25.30 -20.53 11.84
N LEU A 147 25.20 -19.41 12.58
CA LEU A 147 24.36 -18.26 12.20
C LEU A 147 24.81 -17.63 10.86
N VAL A 148 26.13 -17.52 10.64
CA VAL A 148 26.67 -17.00 9.36
C VAL A 148 26.31 -17.93 8.21
N ILE A 149 26.52 -19.25 8.38
CA ILE A 149 26.20 -20.26 7.36
C ILE A 149 24.69 -20.26 7.06
N PHE A 150 23.86 -20.26 8.09
CA PHE A 150 22.40 -20.23 7.97
C PHE A 150 21.96 -19.03 7.13
N TYR A 151 22.47 -17.85 7.44
CA TYR A 151 22.06 -16.63 6.74
C TYR A 151 22.63 -16.54 5.31
N ALA A 152 23.83 -17.05 5.09
CA ALA A 152 24.40 -17.17 3.75
C ALA A 152 23.60 -18.12 2.84
N VAL A 153 22.98 -19.17 3.41
CA VAL A 153 22.06 -20.07 2.69
C VAL A 153 20.70 -19.43 2.49
N LEU A 154 20.22 -18.66 3.46
CA LEU A 154 18.90 -18.01 3.39
C LEU A 154 18.81 -16.99 2.22
N ILE A 155 19.89 -16.27 1.92
CA ILE A 155 19.93 -15.25 0.85
C ILE A 155 19.57 -15.84 -0.52
N PRO A 156 20.25 -16.88 -1.05
CA PRO A 156 19.86 -17.48 -2.33
C PRO A 156 18.49 -18.15 -2.29
N LEU A 157 18.07 -18.73 -1.16
CA LEU A 157 16.72 -19.30 -1.01
C LEU A 157 15.64 -18.24 -1.13
N ALA A 158 15.86 -17.04 -0.57
CA ALA A 158 14.94 -15.91 -0.70
C ALA A 158 14.87 -15.40 -2.17
N TYR A 159 15.95 -15.50 -2.93
CA TYR A 159 15.99 -15.13 -4.35
C TYR A 159 15.24 -16.13 -5.24
N ILE A 160 15.35 -17.42 -4.93
CA ILE A 160 14.68 -18.51 -5.69
C ILE A 160 13.17 -18.54 -5.43
N GLY A 161 12.70 -17.89 -4.36
CA GLY A 161 11.28 -17.91 -3.98
C GLY A 161 10.86 -19.26 -3.43
N LEU A 162 11.47 -19.70 -2.34
CA LEU A 162 11.12 -20.98 -1.70
C LEU A 162 9.68 -20.92 -1.18
N GLU A 163 8.79 -21.62 -1.85
CA GLU A 163 7.40 -21.78 -1.45
C GLU A 163 7.21 -23.09 -0.68
N GLY A 164 6.39 -23.02 0.36
CA GLY A 164 6.02 -24.21 1.15
C GLY A 164 6.21 -24.04 2.66
N TRP A 165 5.11 -24.21 3.39
CA TRP A 165 5.09 -24.03 4.84
C TRP A 165 6.04 -24.97 5.60
N LEU A 166 6.29 -26.20 5.11
CA LEU A 166 7.23 -27.15 5.71
C LEU A 166 8.68 -26.67 5.65
N ALA A 167 9.08 -26.06 4.52
CA ALA A 167 10.41 -25.49 4.36
C ALA A 167 10.60 -24.32 5.32
N VAL A 168 9.63 -23.41 5.40
CA VAL A 168 9.65 -22.29 6.35
C VAL A 168 9.74 -22.78 7.79
N LEU A 169 8.91 -23.75 8.17
CA LEU A 169 8.92 -24.34 9.52
C LEU A 169 10.30 -24.95 9.85
N THR A 170 10.90 -25.66 8.91
CA THR A 170 12.24 -26.27 9.07
C THR A 170 13.30 -25.18 9.32
N LEU A 171 13.28 -24.11 8.53
CA LEU A 171 14.21 -22.97 8.71
C LEU A 171 14.02 -22.29 10.06
N VAL A 172 12.79 -22.11 10.51
CA VAL A 172 12.48 -21.56 11.84
C VAL A 172 13.03 -22.44 12.96
N ILE A 173 12.83 -23.76 12.88
CA ILE A 173 13.36 -24.72 13.88
C ILE A 173 14.88 -24.66 13.93
N ILE A 174 15.56 -24.68 12.77
CA ILE A 174 17.03 -24.57 12.69
C ILE A 174 17.49 -23.26 13.33
N TYR A 175 16.84 -22.14 12.99
CA TYR A 175 17.18 -20.83 13.54
C TYR A 175 17.03 -20.77 15.06
N ILE A 176 15.92 -21.28 15.60
CA ILE A 176 15.69 -21.38 17.06
C ILE A 176 16.78 -22.22 17.73
N ALA A 177 17.18 -23.35 17.12
CA ALA A 177 18.26 -24.19 17.63
C ALA A 177 19.60 -23.44 17.66
N ILE A 178 19.93 -22.66 16.63
CA ILE A 178 21.13 -21.81 16.58
C ILE A 178 21.08 -20.73 17.69
N LEU A 179 19.96 -20.03 17.84
CA LEU A 179 19.79 -19.03 18.90
C LEU A 179 19.93 -19.65 20.28
N ARG A 180 19.33 -20.81 20.53
CA ARG A 180 19.47 -21.55 21.81
C ARG A 180 20.93 -21.91 22.13
N ASN A 181 21.69 -22.32 21.12
CA ASN A 181 23.10 -22.62 21.27
C ASN A 181 23.94 -21.35 21.49
N LEU A 182 23.56 -20.23 20.88
CA LEU A 182 24.20 -18.93 21.10
C LEU A 182 23.94 -18.42 22.52
N VAL A 183 22.71 -18.64 23.06
CA VAL A 183 22.38 -18.35 24.46
C VAL A 183 23.25 -19.18 25.41
N LYS A 184 23.42 -20.48 25.13
CA LYS A 184 24.28 -21.35 25.94
C LYS A 184 25.73 -20.89 25.94
N LEU A 185 26.27 -20.53 24.75
CA LEU A 185 27.63 -19.97 24.62
C LEU A 185 27.78 -18.67 25.39
N SER A 186 26.79 -17.78 25.29
CA SER A 186 26.81 -16.51 26.03
C SER A 186 26.79 -16.72 27.56
N ARG A 187 26.00 -17.69 28.04
CA ARG A 187 25.96 -18.06 29.46
C ARG A 187 27.28 -18.65 29.94
N SER A 188 27.86 -19.57 29.20
CA SER A 188 29.16 -20.14 29.57
C SER A 188 30.27 -19.08 29.66
N LEU A 189 30.26 -18.06 28.81
CA LEU A 189 31.19 -16.92 28.92
C LEU A 189 30.90 -16.05 30.13
N ALA A 190 29.62 -15.86 30.50
CA ALA A 190 29.26 -15.14 31.72
C ALA A 190 29.74 -15.89 32.98
N ASP A 191 29.60 -17.24 32.98
CA ASP A 191 29.97 -18.11 34.13
C ASP A 191 31.50 -18.17 34.33
N THR A 192 32.32 -17.84 33.30
CA THR A 192 33.78 -17.71 33.44
C THR A 192 34.23 -16.44 34.17
N GLY A 193 33.29 -15.59 34.59
CA GLY A 193 33.60 -14.32 35.26
C GLY A 193 34.17 -13.26 34.33
N TYR A 194 33.91 -13.34 33.04
CA TYR A 194 34.40 -12.37 32.06
C TYR A 194 33.87 -10.95 32.35
N VAL A 195 34.77 -10.01 32.61
CA VAL A 195 34.46 -8.61 32.90
C VAL A 195 34.48 -7.78 31.61
N VAL A 196 33.40 -7.09 31.33
CA VAL A 196 33.24 -6.23 30.14
C VAL A 196 33.95 -4.87 30.38
N THR A 197 34.71 -4.43 29.40
CA THR A 197 35.34 -3.12 29.41
C THR A 197 34.31 -1.99 29.36
N ALA A 198 34.25 -1.15 30.36
CA ALA A 198 33.25 -0.08 30.48
C ALA A 198 33.28 0.84 29.23
N ALA A 199 32.15 0.95 28.54
CA ALA A 199 31.97 1.85 27.41
C ALA A 199 31.20 3.11 27.85
N PRO A 200 31.75 4.34 27.68
CA PRO A 200 31.06 5.55 28.07
C PRO A 200 29.75 5.71 27.30
N VAL A 201 28.65 5.91 28.01
CA VAL A 201 27.30 6.07 27.47
C VAL A 201 26.82 7.46 27.78
N ARG A 202 26.63 8.28 26.72
CA ARG A 202 26.16 9.67 26.87
C ARG A 202 24.63 9.78 26.97
N LEU A 203 23.91 8.87 26.31
CA LEU A 203 22.45 8.86 26.26
C LEU A 203 21.91 7.59 26.94
N PRO A 204 20.89 7.70 27.81
CA PRO A 204 20.28 6.53 28.42
C PRO A 204 19.63 5.61 27.36
N SER A 205 19.62 4.30 27.61
CA SER A 205 19.09 3.30 26.64
C SER A 205 17.63 3.55 26.30
N ARG A 206 16.83 3.98 27.28
CA ARG A 206 15.41 4.30 27.04
C ARG A 206 15.24 5.47 26.07
N ALA A 207 16.07 6.52 26.16
CA ALA A 207 16.00 7.66 25.24
C ALA A 207 16.36 7.24 23.79
N VAL A 208 17.35 6.37 23.62
CA VAL A 208 17.73 5.85 22.30
C VAL A 208 16.61 4.98 21.72
N LEU A 209 16.02 4.09 22.52
CA LEU A 209 14.90 3.23 22.12
C LEU A 209 13.70 4.06 21.66
N TRP A 210 13.19 4.93 22.53
CA TRP A 210 12.00 5.72 22.22
C TRP A 210 12.27 6.77 21.15
N GLY A 211 13.47 7.34 21.09
CA GLY A 211 13.89 8.25 20.04
C GLY A 211 13.86 7.59 18.66
N TYR A 212 14.42 6.38 18.54
CA TYR A 212 14.40 5.63 17.27
C TYR A 212 12.98 5.25 16.86
N LEU A 213 12.20 4.62 17.75
CA LEU A 213 10.84 4.19 17.45
C LEU A 213 9.93 5.38 17.14
N GLY A 214 10.02 6.45 17.94
CA GLY A 214 9.21 7.66 17.72
C GLY A 214 9.56 8.37 16.42
N MET A 215 10.85 8.49 16.07
CA MET A 215 11.28 9.09 14.81
C MET A 215 10.84 8.25 13.59
N THR A 216 10.99 6.93 13.67
CA THR A 216 10.56 6.02 12.60
C THR A 216 9.05 6.10 12.41
N LEU A 217 8.26 6.03 13.48
CA LEU A 217 6.81 6.16 13.42
C LEU A 217 6.39 7.53 12.86
N ALA A 218 7.00 8.62 13.33
CA ALA A 218 6.70 9.96 12.81
C ALA A 218 7.02 10.09 11.32
N ALA A 219 8.12 9.51 10.84
CA ALA A 219 8.47 9.49 9.42
C ALA A 219 7.46 8.70 8.59
N ILE A 220 7.02 7.52 9.06
CA ILE A 220 5.97 6.72 8.40
C ILE A 220 4.66 7.51 8.34
N LEU A 221 4.20 8.07 9.46
CA LEU A 221 2.95 8.83 9.49
C LEU A 221 3.02 10.07 8.58
N LEU A 222 4.14 10.77 8.56
CA LEU A 222 4.35 11.91 7.66
C LEU A 222 4.28 11.48 6.19
N ALA A 223 4.93 10.37 5.85
CA ALA A 223 4.88 9.80 4.50
C ALA A 223 3.46 9.37 4.11
N MET A 224 2.71 8.73 5.02
CA MET A 224 1.32 8.33 4.80
C MET A 224 0.40 9.53 4.53
N PHE A 225 0.50 10.60 5.33
CA PHE A 225 -0.43 11.72 5.20
C PHE A 225 -0.06 12.72 4.11
N LEU A 226 1.22 12.85 3.76
CA LEU A 226 1.68 13.84 2.79
C LEU A 226 2.12 13.23 1.45
N GLY A 227 2.58 11.99 1.45
CA GLY A 227 3.27 11.38 0.33
C GLY A 227 2.45 10.38 -0.50
N GLN A 228 1.23 10.01 -0.09
CA GLN A 228 0.42 9.00 -0.79
C GLN A 228 -0.38 9.59 -1.96
N ARG A 229 0.33 10.21 -2.90
CA ARG A 229 -0.22 10.75 -4.15
C ARG A 229 0.74 10.50 -5.28
N TYR A 230 0.20 10.31 -6.47
CA TYR A 230 1.01 10.25 -7.67
C TYR A 230 1.55 11.65 -8.04
N PRO A 231 2.78 11.74 -8.49
CA PRO A 231 3.32 12.97 -9.08
C PRO A 231 2.65 13.18 -10.45
N MET A 232 1.80 14.21 -10.54
CA MET A 232 1.07 14.59 -11.76
C MET A 232 1.66 15.87 -12.34
N ASP A 233 1.84 15.90 -13.66
CA ASP A 233 2.29 17.11 -14.38
C ASP A 233 1.09 17.95 -14.82
N TRP A 234 0.75 18.91 -13.98
CA TRP A 234 -0.41 19.79 -14.19
C TRP A 234 -0.03 20.99 -15.03
N GLN A 235 -0.63 21.11 -16.23
CA GLN A 235 -0.44 22.23 -17.13
C GLN A 235 -1.71 23.09 -17.22
N PRO A 236 -1.60 24.40 -17.44
CA PRO A 236 -2.76 25.23 -17.78
C PRO A 236 -3.45 24.66 -19.03
N ARG A 237 -4.78 24.57 -19.00
CA ARG A 237 -5.52 24.14 -20.19
C ARG A 237 -5.43 25.23 -21.25
N ALA A 238 -4.81 24.92 -22.37
CA ALA A 238 -4.62 25.80 -23.51
C ALA A 238 -5.44 25.36 -24.75
N ASP A 239 -6.36 24.41 -24.59
CA ASP A 239 -7.11 23.85 -25.70
C ASP A 239 -8.01 24.92 -26.33
N VAL A 240 -7.86 25.11 -27.62
CA VAL A 240 -8.80 25.88 -28.44
C VAL A 240 -9.72 24.87 -29.13
N PRO A 241 -11.05 25.00 -28.98
CA PRO A 241 -11.97 24.14 -29.72
C PRO A 241 -11.69 24.24 -31.23
N GLN A 242 -11.27 23.13 -31.81
CA GLN A 242 -11.13 22.98 -33.27
C GLN A 242 -12.23 22.03 -33.75
N ASP A 243 -12.36 21.90 -35.06
CA ASP A 243 -13.30 20.96 -35.69
C ASP A 243 -14.79 21.27 -35.38
N ALA A 244 -15.16 22.57 -35.50
CA ALA A 244 -16.51 23.02 -35.19
C ALA A 244 -17.61 22.25 -35.94
N ALA A 245 -17.32 21.76 -37.15
CA ALA A 245 -18.27 20.98 -37.94
C ALA A 245 -18.54 19.60 -37.31
N ILE A 246 -17.47 18.86 -36.92
CA ILE A 246 -17.59 17.54 -36.27
C ILE A 246 -18.29 17.69 -34.92
N ARG A 247 -17.94 18.74 -34.16
CA ARG A 247 -18.60 19.03 -32.86
C ARG A 247 -20.09 19.31 -33.02
N ALA A 248 -20.48 20.04 -34.06
CA ALA A 248 -21.88 20.31 -34.35
C ALA A 248 -22.64 19.02 -34.71
N GLU A 249 -22.06 18.19 -35.56
CA GLU A 249 -22.62 16.90 -35.96
C GLU A 249 -22.81 15.97 -34.75
N LEU A 250 -21.79 15.84 -33.88
CA LEU A 250 -21.86 15.02 -32.67
C LEU A 250 -22.95 15.52 -31.69
N LEU A 251 -23.12 16.87 -31.56
CA LEU A 251 -24.19 17.44 -30.74
C LEU A 251 -25.58 17.16 -31.33
N GLU A 252 -25.74 17.19 -32.68
CA GLU A 252 -26.99 16.82 -33.34
C GLU A 252 -27.33 15.34 -33.15
N LEU A 253 -26.31 14.46 -33.08
CA LEU A 253 -26.46 13.04 -32.77
C LEU A 253 -26.69 12.76 -31.26
N GLY A 254 -26.68 13.81 -30.41
CA GLY A 254 -26.95 13.68 -28.99
C GLY A 254 -25.73 13.45 -28.10
N PHE A 255 -24.52 13.68 -28.60
CA PHE A 255 -23.32 13.59 -27.77
C PHE A 255 -23.36 14.65 -26.66
N PRO A 256 -23.07 14.31 -25.38
CA PRO A 256 -23.16 15.25 -24.26
C PRO A 256 -22.15 16.41 -24.42
N ARG A 257 -22.67 17.63 -24.33
CA ARG A 257 -21.84 18.85 -24.54
C ARG A 257 -20.70 18.97 -23.54
N ASP A 258 -20.96 18.73 -22.29
CA ASP A 258 -19.98 18.80 -21.20
C ASP A 258 -18.82 17.82 -21.41
N VAL A 259 -19.11 16.62 -21.87
CA VAL A 259 -18.09 15.62 -22.26
C VAL A 259 -17.31 16.09 -23.47
N LEU A 260 -18.03 16.55 -24.53
CA LEU A 260 -17.42 17.03 -25.77
C LEU A 260 -16.48 18.21 -25.53
N ASP A 261 -16.85 19.14 -24.65
CA ASP A 261 -16.04 20.31 -24.32
C ASP A 261 -14.73 19.93 -23.60
N ASP A 262 -14.65 18.74 -23.00
CA ASP A 262 -13.43 18.26 -22.34
C ASP A 262 -12.49 17.49 -23.27
N LEU A 263 -12.97 16.98 -24.40
CA LEU A 263 -12.15 16.27 -25.39
C LEU A 263 -11.17 17.18 -26.10
N THR A 264 -10.01 16.66 -26.46
CA THR A 264 -9.03 17.34 -27.31
C THR A 264 -9.51 17.40 -28.79
N ALA A 265 -8.89 18.25 -29.59
CA ALA A 265 -9.20 18.33 -31.02
C ALA A 265 -8.91 16.99 -31.75
N ASP A 266 -7.78 16.36 -31.41
CA ASP A 266 -7.39 15.08 -32.02
C ASP A 266 -8.39 13.96 -31.68
N GLU A 267 -8.92 13.93 -30.46
CA GLU A 267 -9.94 12.94 -30.03
C GLU A 267 -11.27 13.18 -30.74
N VAL A 268 -11.67 14.43 -30.88
CA VAL A 268 -12.89 14.78 -31.65
C VAL A 268 -12.73 14.44 -33.14
N ALA A 269 -11.55 14.67 -33.72
CA ALA A 269 -11.29 14.30 -35.11
C ALA A 269 -11.41 12.77 -35.37
N GLN A 270 -11.14 11.93 -34.37
CA GLN A 270 -11.35 10.48 -34.47
C GLN A 270 -12.84 10.09 -34.57
N MET A 271 -13.75 10.99 -34.18
CA MET A 271 -15.20 10.77 -34.21
C MET A 271 -15.84 11.26 -35.54
N ALA A 272 -15.02 11.69 -36.51
CA ALA A 272 -15.53 12.16 -37.82
C ALA A 272 -16.27 11.02 -38.55
N GLY A 273 -17.43 11.35 -39.13
CA GLY A 273 -18.27 10.36 -39.83
C GLY A 273 -19.13 9.51 -38.90
N ALA A 274 -19.32 9.95 -37.65
CA ALA A 274 -20.23 9.29 -36.73
C ALA A 274 -21.65 9.18 -37.30
N ALA A 275 -22.26 7.99 -37.22
CA ALA A 275 -23.63 7.79 -37.61
C ALA A 275 -24.59 7.80 -36.41
N ASN A 276 -24.18 7.24 -35.30
CA ASN A 276 -25.00 7.15 -34.11
C ASN A 276 -24.18 7.45 -32.86
N VAL A 277 -24.85 7.99 -31.86
CA VAL A 277 -24.30 8.20 -30.52
C VAL A 277 -25.25 7.60 -29.47
N TYR A 278 -24.71 6.75 -28.62
CA TYR A 278 -25.44 6.13 -27.51
C TYR A 278 -24.87 6.64 -26.20
N THR A 279 -25.75 7.08 -25.30
CA THR A 279 -25.31 7.68 -24.03
C THR A 279 -26.06 7.09 -22.84
N GLU A 280 -25.37 7.04 -21.70
CA GLU A 280 -25.96 6.69 -20.41
C GLU A 280 -25.31 7.53 -19.31
N THR A 281 -26.09 7.98 -18.32
CA THR A 281 -25.58 8.80 -17.24
C THR A 281 -26.04 8.24 -15.91
N ASP A 282 -25.06 7.88 -15.07
CA ASP A 282 -25.26 7.42 -13.71
C ASP A 282 -24.85 8.50 -12.71
N VAL A 283 -25.60 8.60 -11.62
CA VAL A 283 -25.34 9.56 -10.55
C VAL A 283 -25.23 8.81 -9.23
N ARG A 284 -24.12 9.02 -8.53
CA ARG A 284 -23.94 8.61 -7.15
C ARG A 284 -24.16 9.79 -6.23
N TYR A 285 -25.02 9.64 -5.25
CA TYR A 285 -25.30 10.64 -4.25
C TYR A 285 -24.39 10.49 -3.03
N ASP A 286 -24.15 11.61 -2.34
CA ASP A 286 -23.44 11.63 -1.06
C ASP A 286 -24.35 11.02 0.01
N GLN A 287 -23.89 9.92 0.62
CA GLN A 287 -24.64 9.20 1.64
C GLN A 287 -24.52 9.79 3.04
N GLU A 288 -23.64 10.75 3.27
CA GLU A 288 -23.48 11.40 4.57
C GLU A 288 -24.51 12.51 4.79
N THR A 289 -25.05 13.07 3.71
CA THR A 289 -26.03 14.17 3.75
C THR A 289 -27.35 13.74 3.15
N TYR A 290 -28.35 13.51 3.99
CA TYR A 290 -29.69 13.16 3.57
C TYR A 290 -30.75 13.89 4.39
N ARG A 291 -31.93 14.06 3.79
CA ARG A 291 -33.15 14.47 4.45
C ARG A 291 -34.04 13.26 4.66
N GLU A 292 -34.65 13.13 5.83
CA GLU A 292 -35.67 12.12 6.06
C GLU A 292 -37.02 12.57 5.45
N GLU A 293 -37.65 11.68 4.70
CA GLU A 293 -38.95 11.88 4.11
C GLU A 293 -39.88 10.77 4.60
N ILE A 294 -41.01 11.15 5.24
CA ILE A 294 -41.98 10.19 5.77
C ILE A 294 -43.20 10.17 4.86
N ARG A 295 -43.65 8.98 4.49
CA ARG A 295 -44.83 8.72 3.65
C ARG A 295 -45.77 7.71 4.29
N ASP A 296 -47.07 7.89 4.05
CA ASP A 296 -48.10 6.97 4.52
C ASP A 296 -48.30 5.81 3.53
N GLU A 297 -47.76 5.89 2.33
CA GLU A 297 -47.87 4.87 1.27
C GLU A 297 -46.49 4.33 0.91
N TRP A 298 -46.44 3.03 0.58
CA TRP A 298 -45.27 2.39 0.02
C TRP A 298 -45.11 2.73 -1.47
N TYR A 299 -43.91 3.10 -1.89
CA TYR A 299 -43.59 3.31 -3.30
C TYR A 299 -42.87 2.08 -3.86
N ASP A 300 -43.50 1.43 -4.86
CA ASP A 300 -42.84 0.32 -5.59
C ASP A 300 -41.67 0.78 -6.42
N THR A 301 -41.67 2.05 -6.87
CA THR A 301 -40.57 2.67 -7.61
C THR A 301 -40.24 4.00 -6.93
N ILE A 302 -39.05 4.10 -6.38
CA ILE A 302 -38.54 5.31 -5.74
C ILE A 302 -37.54 6.03 -6.66
N PRO A 303 -37.42 7.36 -6.61
CA PRO A 303 -36.39 8.11 -7.35
C PRO A 303 -34.99 7.60 -7.00
N ALA A 304 -34.04 7.71 -7.94
CA ALA A 304 -32.66 7.21 -7.79
C ALA A 304 -31.91 7.83 -6.59
N ASN A 305 -32.34 8.99 -6.11
CA ASN A 305 -31.78 9.66 -4.93
C ASN A 305 -32.52 9.35 -3.63
N TRP A 306 -33.44 8.40 -3.64
CA TRP A 306 -34.16 7.95 -2.46
C TRP A 306 -33.71 6.55 -2.07
N GLU A 307 -33.67 6.26 -0.78
CA GLU A 307 -33.40 4.94 -0.22
C GLU A 307 -34.43 4.67 0.88
N TYR A 308 -35.02 3.48 0.84
CA TYR A 308 -35.88 3.04 1.93
C TYR A 308 -35.05 2.80 3.20
N ASP A 309 -35.48 3.38 4.33
CA ASP A 309 -34.81 3.23 5.62
C ASP A 309 -35.54 2.22 6.50
N HIS A 310 -36.77 2.55 6.91
CA HIS A 310 -37.59 1.67 7.76
C HIS A 310 -39.08 1.97 7.64
N ALA A 311 -39.93 1.12 8.25
CA ALA A 311 -41.36 1.36 8.40
C ALA A 311 -41.76 1.27 9.85
N ASP A 312 -42.56 2.27 10.31
CA ASP A 312 -43.12 2.34 11.65
C ASP A 312 -44.58 1.96 11.63
N ARG A 313 -44.97 0.98 12.46
CA ARG A 313 -46.36 0.61 12.64
C ARG A 313 -47.04 1.60 13.57
N GLN A 314 -48.15 2.19 13.10
CA GLN A 314 -48.96 3.12 13.84
C GLN A 314 -49.96 2.41 14.76
N ALA A 315 -50.55 3.14 15.71
CA ALA A 315 -51.54 2.61 16.68
C ALA A 315 -52.84 2.09 16.03
N ASP A 316 -53.18 2.61 14.85
CA ASP A 316 -54.34 2.18 14.04
C ASP A 316 -54.05 0.96 13.15
N GLY A 317 -52.81 0.45 13.18
CA GLY A 317 -52.38 -0.69 12.40
C GLY A 317 -51.82 -0.34 11.01
N SER A 318 -51.85 0.92 10.58
CA SER A 318 -51.23 1.40 9.36
C SER A 318 -49.67 1.46 9.49
N TYR A 319 -49.00 1.68 8.39
CA TYR A 319 -47.54 1.84 8.38
C TYR A 319 -47.18 3.22 7.84
N ARG A 320 -46.13 3.83 8.43
CA ARG A 320 -45.41 4.96 7.87
C ARG A 320 -44.04 4.51 7.40
N TYR A 321 -43.68 4.90 6.20
CA TYR A 321 -42.45 4.51 5.52
C TYR A 321 -41.51 5.69 5.55
N ALA A 322 -40.31 5.50 6.12
CA ALA A 322 -39.22 6.47 6.15
C ALA A 322 -38.25 6.20 4.99
N TYR A 323 -37.91 7.25 4.28
CA TYR A 323 -36.96 7.26 3.18
C TYR A 323 -35.84 8.26 3.47
N ARG A 324 -34.62 7.91 3.12
CA ARG A 324 -33.50 8.84 3.04
C ARG A 324 -33.50 9.45 1.66
N VAL A 325 -33.56 10.77 1.60
CA VAL A 325 -33.53 11.53 0.35
C VAL A 325 -32.16 12.22 0.26
N TYR A 326 -31.34 11.78 -0.66
CA TYR A 326 -30.02 12.35 -0.90
C TYR A 326 -30.12 13.53 -1.86
N GLU A 327 -29.58 14.68 -1.48
CA GLU A 327 -29.69 15.93 -2.26
C GLU A 327 -28.37 16.27 -2.98
N GLN A 328 -27.25 15.87 -2.41
CA GLN A 328 -25.94 16.21 -2.95
C GLN A 328 -25.40 15.07 -3.81
N LYS A 329 -25.03 15.40 -5.04
CA LYS A 329 -24.32 14.48 -5.92
C LYS A 329 -22.87 14.37 -5.47
N ALA A 330 -22.34 13.14 -5.33
CA ALA A 330 -20.94 12.89 -5.10
C ALA A 330 -20.18 12.75 -6.43
N TYR A 331 -20.74 11.97 -7.35
CA TYR A 331 -20.16 11.68 -8.66
C TYR A 331 -21.26 11.62 -9.72
N THR A 332 -20.90 12.03 -10.94
CA THR A 332 -21.68 11.78 -12.15
C THR A 332 -20.76 11.08 -13.14
N MET A 333 -21.19 9.92 -13.66
CA MET A 333 -20.50 9.19 -14.72
C MET A 333 -21.36 9.27 -15.97
N THR A 334 -20.80 9.83 -17.03
CA THR A 334 -21.43 9.87 -18.35
C THR A 334 -20.67 8.95 -19.29
N HIS A 335 -21.35 8.00 -19.84
CA HIS A 335 -20.84 7.08 -20.86
C HIS A 335 -21.34 7.53 -22.21
N ALA A 336 -20.49 7.46 -23.22
CA ALA A 336 -20.87 7.67 -24.61
C ALA A 336 -20.19 6.63 -25.49
N ALA A 337 -20.93 6.08 -26.44
CA ALA A 337 -20.41 5.25 -27.52
C ALA A 337 -20.76 5.88 -28.85
N VAL A 338 -19.78 6.06 -29.72
CA VAL A 338 -19.90 6.67 -31.04
C VAL A 338 -19.67 5.60 -32.10
N GLN A 339 -20.67 5.36 -32.94
CA GLN A 339 -20.59 4.42 -34.02
C GLN A 339 -20.13 5.10 -35.31
N ILE A 340 -19.08 4.60 -35.90
CA ILE A 340 -18.52 5.07 -37.18
C ILE A 340 -18.63 3.91 -38.17
N PRO A 341 -19.53 4.01 -39.15
CA PRO A 341 -19.72 2.94 -40.13
C PRO A 341 -18.47 2.71 -40.96
N ALA A 342 -18.16 1.45 -41.24
CA ALA A 342 -17.11 1.04 -42.14
C ALA A 342 -17.65 0.44 -43.41
N GLU A 343 -16.93 0.57 -44.55
CA GLU A 343 -17.36 0.08 -45.86
C GLU A 343 -17.54 -1.45 -45.92
N ASP A 344 -16.84 -2.17 -45.05
CA ASP A 344 -16.91 -3.62 -44.93
C ASP A 344 -18.05 -4.11 -44.00
N GLY A 345 -18.82 -3.19 -43.42
CA GLY A 345 -19.91 -3.48 -42.52
C GLY A 345 -19.46 -3.89 -41.12
N MET A 346 -18.16 -3.72 -40.82
CA MET A 346 -17.59 -3.94 -39.46
C MET A 346 -17.30 -2.59 -38.80
N ASP A 347 -18.28 -2.07 -38.10
CA ASP A 347 -18.24 -0.71 -37.58
C ASP A 347 -17.11 -0.50 -36.55
N HIS A 348 -16.56 0.70 -36.62
CA HIS A 348 -15.61 1.21 -35.65
C HIS A 348 -16.37 1.97 -34.56
N TRP A 349 -16.05 1.70 -33.33
CA TRP A 349 -16.68 2.31 -32.16
C TRP A 349 -15.69 3.03 -31.28
N LEU A 350 -16.07 4.21 -30.81
CA LEU A 350 -15.33 4.98 -29.83
C LEU A 350 -16.14 5.07 -28.53
N PHE A 351 -15.56 4.62 -27.44
CA PHE A 351 -16.16 4.66 -26.12
C PHE A 351 -15.51 5.74 -25.27
N VAL A 352 -16.32 6.57 -24.65
CA VAL A 352 -15.88 7.62 -23.72
C VAL A 352 -16.57 7.41 -22.37
N HIS A 353 -15.79 7.31 -21.32
CA HIS A 353 -16.27 7.28 -19.94
C HIS A 353 -15.80 8.55 -19.24
N HIS A 354 -16.73 9.43 -18.89
CA HIS A 354 -16.47 10.74 -18.32
C HIS A 354 -17.01 10.82 -16.89
N LEU A 355 -16.12 11.04 -15.92
CA LEU A 355 -16.42 11.16 -14.51
C LEU A 355 -16.30 12.62 -14.07
N GLN A 356 -17.38 13.17 -13.54
CA GLN A 356 -17.41 14.47 -12.90
C GLN A 356 -17.52 14.34 -11.38
N TYR A 357 -16.66 15.04 -10.67
CA TYR A 357 -16.63 15.03 -9.21
C TYR A 357 -17.37 16.22 -8.62
N HIS A 358 -18.18 15.92 -7.61
CA HIS A 358 -18.72 16.93 -6.71
C HIS A 358 -17.94 16.92 -5.38
N THR A 359 -17.35 15.75 -5.03
CA THR A 359 -16.53 15.57 -3.82
C THR A 359 -15.25 14.79 -4.17
N PRO A 360 -14.12 15.47 -4.52
CA PRO A 360 -12.90 14.80 -4.95
C PRO A 360 -12.21 14.06 -3.79
N GLN A 361 -11.58 12.93 -4.11
CA GLN A 361 -10.79 12.16 -3.16
C GLN A 361 -9.42 12.81 -2.89
N ARG A 362 -8.82 12.43 -1.76
CA ARG A 362 -7.61 13.12 -1.29
C ARG A 362 -6.31 12.45 -1.73
N TYR A 363 -6.34 11.17 -2.07
CA TYR A 363 -5.14 10.35 -2.27
C TYR A 363 -5.03 9.87 -3.72
N THR A 364 -4.93 8.56 -3.94
CA THR A 364 -4.91 7.98 -5.28
C THR A 364 -6.32 7.63 -5.74
N GLU A 365 -6.52 7.69 -7.05
CA GLU A 365 -7.76 7.33 -7.72
C GLU A 365 -7.47 6.49 -8.95
N SER A 366 -8.42 5.65 -9.34
CA SER A 366 -8.33 4.82 -10.53
C SER A 366 -9.68 4.63 -11.20
N MET A 367 -9.65 4.41 -12.50
CA MET A 367 -10.77 3.93 -13.28
C MET A 367 -10.30 2.72 -14.07
N GLU A 368 -11.00 1.61 -13.92
CA GLU A 368 -10.75 0.39 -14.64
C GLU A 368 -11.95 0.12 -15.54
N LEU A 369 -11.72 0.11 -16.85
CA LEU A 369 -12.74 -0.11 -17.86
C LEU A 369 -12.65 -1.56 -18.35
N TYR A 370 -13.80 -2.13 -18.58
CA TYR A 370 -13.95 -3.44 -19.18
C TYR A 370 -14.64 -3.27 -20.53
N PRO A 371 -13.85 -3.07 -21.59
CA PRO A 371 -14.37 -2.87 -22.93
C PRO A 371 -15.14 -4.11 -23.37
N VAL A 372 -16.36 -3.92 -23.78
CA VAL A 372 -17.18 -4.95 -24.39
C VAL A 372 -17.23 -6.23 -23.57
N TRP A 373 -17.90 -6.13 -22.44
CA TRP A 373 -18.06 -7.22 -21.47
C TRP A 373 -18.65 -8.47 -22.13
N GLN A 374 -18.00 -9.61 -21.94
CA GLN A 374 -18.44 -10.98 -22.24
C GLN A 374 -18.45 -11.43 -23.71
N ASP A 375 -18.22 -10.60 -24.70
CA ASP A 375 -18.30 -11.04 -26.09
C ASP A 375 -17.02 -10.77 -26.89
N THR A 376 -15.93 -11.44 -26.50
CA THR A 376 -14.64 -11.35 -27.20
C THR A 376 -14.68 -11.88 -28.64
N ASP A 377 -15.73 -12.63 -29.02
CA ASP A 377 -15.88 -13.16 -30.37
C ASP A 377 -16.49 -12.12 -31.32
N CYS A 378 -17.31 -11.20 -30.80
CA CYS A 378 -17.94 -10.14 -31.57
C CYS A 378 -17.07 -8.89 -31.72
N TRP A 379 -16.09 -8.69 -30.86
CA TRP A 379 -15.30 -7.46 -30.81
C TRP A 379 -13.80 -7.70 -30.93
N SER A 380 -13.09 -6.71 -31.46
CA SER A 380 -11.64 -6.56 -31.31
C SER A 380 -11.32 -5.18 -30.69
N ARG A 381 -10.42 -5.16 -29.74
CA ARG A 381 -9.90 -3.91 -29.23
C ARG A 381 -9.09 -3.19 -30.29
N GLY A 382 -9.29 -1.87 -30.43
CA GLY A 382 -8.42 -1.01 -31.21
C GLY A 382 -7.12 -0.64 -30.48
N GLU A 383 -6.38 0.25 -31.08
CA GLU A 383 -5.10 0.74 -30.54
C GLU A 383 -5.26 2.06 -29.78
N LEU A 384 -6.38 2.76 -29.98
CA LEU A 384 -6.64 4.03 -29.33
C LEU A 384 -6.91 3.82 -27.84
N CYS A 385 -6.15 4.51 -27.02
CA CYS A 385 -6.39 4.64 -25.60
C CYS A 385 -5.88 6.00 -25.18
N SER A 386 -6.79 6.91 -24.85
CA SER A 386 -6.48 8.29 -24.47
C SER A 386 -7.33 8.75 -23.30
N GLY A 387 -7.06 9.96 -22.83
CA GLY A 387 -7.82 10.61 -21.77
C GLY A 387 -6.94 11.47 -20.89
N ARG A 388 -7.58 12.21 -20.02
CA ARG A 388 -6.89 13.13 -19.10
C ARG A 388 -7.72 13.48 -17.88
N VAL A 389 -7.06 14.11 -16.94
CA VAL A 389 -7.66 14.69 -15.73
C VAL A 389 -7.69 16.20 -15.87
N LEU A 390 -8.84 16.79 -15.60
CA LEU A 390 -9.10 18.23 -15.66
C LEU A 390 -9.54 18.71 -14.28
N CYS A 391 -9.08 19.88 -13.89
CA CYS A 391 -9.58 20.52 -12.67
C CYS A 391 -9.37 22.04 -12.71
N ARG A 392 -10.08 22.75 -11.83
CA ARG A 392 -9.85 24.17 -11.61
C ARG A 392 -8.99 24.37 -10.36
N ARG A 393 -7.86 25.08 -10.55
CA ARG A 393 -6.92 25.44 -9.48
C ARG A 393 -6.78 26.95 -9.44
N GLN A 394 -7.04 27.57 -8.29
CA GLN A 394 -6.92 29.04 -8.11
C GLN A 394 -7.66 29.86 -9.19
N GLY A 395 -8.79 29.34 -9.66
CA GLY A 395 -9.59 29.98 -10.70
C GLY A 395 -9.19 29.67 -12.15
N GLN A 396 -8.08 28.97 -12.38
CA GLN A 396 -7.59 28.59 -13.70
C GLN A 396 -7.84 27.10 -13.98
N GLU A 397 -8.32 26.78 -15.17
CA GLU A 397 -8.41 25.40 -15.65
C GLU A 397 -7.03 24.81 -15.89
N SER A 398 -6.84 23.60 -15.42
CA SER A 398 -5.61 22.83 -15.58
C SER A 398 -5.94 21.42 -16.02
N ALA A 399 -5.06 20.84 -16.82
CA ALA A 399 -5.14 19.45 -17.28
C ALA A 399 -3.86 18.71 -16.97
N ALA A 400 -3.95 17.40 -16.76
CA ALA A 400 -2.81 16.50 -16.64
C ALA A 400 -3.09 15.19 -17.37
N ALA A 401 -2.06 14.60 -17.94
CA ALA A 401 -2.11 13.20 -18.34
C ALA A 401 -2.24 12.32 -17.09
N PHE A 402 -2.75 11.11 -17.26
CA PHE A 402 -2.76 10.13 -16.19
C PHE A 402 -1.34 9.81 -15.71
N PHE A 403 -1.19 9.49 -14.44
CA PHE A 403 0.05 8.90 -13.92
C PHE A 403 0.36 7.59 -14.64
N SER A 404 -0.66 6.78 -14.84
CA SER A 404 -0.61 5.55 -15.63
C SER A 404 -1.90 5.43 -16.42
N LEU A 405 -1.79 5.19 -17.73
CA LEU A 405 -2.88 4.79 -18.61
C LEU A 405 -2.40 3.57 -19.37
N GLN A 406 -3.00 2.41 -19.12
CA GLN A 406 -2.53 1.15 -19.65
C GLN A 406 -3.69 0.31 -20.16
N THR A 407 -3.46 -0.36 -21.28
CA THR A 407 -4.30 -1.44 -21.75
C THR A 407 -3.70 -2.76 -21.29
N GLY A 408 -4.52 -3.65 -20.80
CA GLY A 408 -4.09 -4.93 -20.27
C GLY A 408 -5.07 -6.04 -20.53
N ARG A 409 -4.79 -7.19 -19.97
CA ARG A 409 -5.67 -8.33 -19.96
C ARG A 409 -5.72 -8.90 -18.56
N MET A 410 -6.90 -8.91 -17.98
CA MET A 410 -7.13 -9.50 -16.66
C MET A 410 -7.60 -10.94 -16.82
N THR A 411 -7.08 -11.83 -15.98
CA THR A 411 -7.58 -13.19 -15.85
C THR A 411 -8.43 -13.28 -14.60
N THR A 412 -9.72 -13.53 -14.76
CA THR A 412 -10.65 -13.75 -13.66
C THR A 412 -10.86 -15.24 -13.47
N ASN A 413 -10.53 -15.73 -12.29
CA ASN A 413 -10.78 -17.13 -11.92
C ASN A 413 -12.19 -17.24 -11.35
N SER A 414 -13.06 -18.00 -11.99
CA SER A 414 -14.38 -18.35 -11.50
C SER A 414 -14.44 -19.84 -11.13
N PHE A 415 -15.51 -20.25 -10.47
CA PHE A 415 -15.77 -21.67 -10.18
C PHE A 415 -15.90 -22.51 -11.48
N PHE A 416 -16.27 -21.90 -12.58
CA PHE A 416 -16.47 -22.56 -13.89
C PHE A 416 -15.24 -22.46 -14.80
N GLY A 417 -14.12 -21.87 -14.34
CA GLY A 417 -12.89 -21.73 -15.11
C GLY A 417 -12.32 -20.32 -15.08
N ALA A 418 -11.13 -20.16 -15.67
CA ALA A 418 -10.51 -18.87 -15.86
C ALA A 418 -10.93 -18.28 -17.21
N TYR A 419 -11.37 -17.02 -17.22
CA TYR A 419 -11.60 -16.28 -18.45
C TYR A 419 -10.71 -15.03 -18.48
N GLN A 420 -10.31 -14.66 -19.68
CA GLN A 420 -9.48 -13.48 -19.93
C GLN A 420 -10.36 -12.36 -20.45
N GLN A 421 -10.10 -11.16 -19.98
CA GLN A 421 -10.83 -9.97 -20.32
C GLN A 421 -9.87 -8.82 -20.57
N ASP A 422 -10.06 -8.12 -21.67
CA ASP A 422 -9.32 -6.90 -21.94
C ASP A 422 -9.74 -5.82 -20.94
N THR A 423 -8.78 -5.00 -20.51
CA THR A 423 -9.00 -3.91 -19.57
C THR A 423 -8.26 -2.66 -20.02
N VAL A 424 -8.83 -1.50 -19.70
CA VAL A 424 -8.16 -0.20 -19.75
C VAL A 424 -8.11 0.35 -18.34
N THR A 425 -6.93 0.66 -17.83
CA THR A 425 -6.75 1.13 -16.47
C THR A 425 -6.09 2.50 -16.48
N ALA A 426 -6.75 3.47 -15.86
CA ALA A 426 -6.27 4.82 -15.64
C ALA A 426 -6.03 5.05 -14.14
N GLN A 427 -4.91 5.68 -13.79
CA GLN A 427 -4.55 6.00 -12.41
C GLN A 427 -4.11 7.47 -12.30
N TRP A 428 -4.56 8.16 -11.26
CA TRP A 428 -4.25 9.58 -11.04
C TRP A 428 -4.32 9.97 -9.57
N SER A 429 -3.92 11.20 -9.29
CA SER A 429 -4.15 11.88 -8.02
C SER A 429 -4.49 13.34 -8.27
N LEU A 430 -5.34 13.91 -7.43
CA LEU A 430 -5.76 15.29 -7.56
C LEU A 430 -4.89 16.23 -6.72
N PRO A 431 -4.66 17.47 -7.17
CA PRO A 431 -3.98 18.48 -6.34
C PRO A 431 -4.86 18.89 -5.16
N CYS A 432 -4.23 19.37 -4.10
CA CYS A 432 -4.97 19.91 -2.96
C CYS A 432 -5.84 21.09 -3.39
N ARG A 433 -7.10 21.13 -2.90
CA ARG A 433 -8.06 22.23 -3.15
C ARG A 433 -8.42 22.38 -4.62
N SER A 434 -8.41 21.32 -5.41
CA SER A 434 -9.00 21.31 -6.74
C SER A 434 -10.52 21.37 -6.64
N THR A 435 -11.13 22.07 -7.57
CA THR A 435 -12.58 22.15 -7.79
C THR A 435 -12.90 21.84 -9.24
N ASP A 436 -14.15 21.56 -9.55
CA ASP A 436 -14.60 21.29 -10.91
C ASP A 436 -13.72 20.21 -11.57
N VAL A 437 -13.63 19.06 -10.89
CA VAL A 437 -12.78 17.94 -11.32
C VAL A 437 -13.54 17.08 -12.29
N ARG A 438 -12.92 16.83 -13.45
CA ARG A 438 -13.45 15.99 -14.51
C ARG A 438 -12.33 15.07 -15.00
N VAL A 439 -12.69 13.83 -15.27
CA VAL A 439 -11.75 12.81 -15.75
C VAL A 439 -12.44 12.02 -16.85
N TYR A 440 -11.78 11.83 -17.97
CA TYR A 440 -12.31 10.93 -18.98
C TYR A 440 -11.25 9.98 -19.50
N VAL A 441 -11.72 8.80 -19.89
CA VAL A 441 -10.95 7.79 -20.61
C VAL A 441 -11.71 7.43 -21.88
N MET A 442 -10.99 7.38 -22.99
CA MET A 442 -11.50 7.04 -24.30
C MET A 442 -10.71 5.86 -24.84
N TYR A 443 -11.41 4.91 -25.44
CA TYR A 443 -10.81 3.78 -26.17
C TYR A 443 -11.65 3.42 -27.37
N ASP A 444 -11.08 2.65 -28.29
CA ASP A 444 -11.77 2.18 -29.49
C ASP A 444 -11.92 0.66 -29.55
N ALA A 445 -12.92 0.21 -30.29
CA ALA A 445 -13.17 -1.18 -30.61
C ALA A 445 -13.77 -1.32 -32.03
N TYR A 446 -13.57 -2.50 -32.61
CA TYR A 446 -14.06 -2.85 -33.92
C TYR A 446 -14.98 -4.07 -33.83
N GLU A 447 -16.08 -4.05 -34.52
CA GLU A 447 -16.93 -5.22 -34.68
C GLU A 447 -16.22 -6.30 -35.52
N LYS A 448 -16.42 -7.55 -35.15
CA LYS A 448 -16.04 -8.73 -35.93
C LYS A 448 -17.27 -9.41 -36.55
N GLN A 449 -18.41 -9.12 -36.00
CA GLN A 449 -19.73 -9.56 -36.48
C GLN A 449 -20.77 -8.55 -35.94
N GLN A 450 -21.95 -8.55 -36.52
CA GLN A 450 -23.03 -7.65 -36.15
C GLN A 450 -23.31 -7.74 -34.63
N VAL A 451 -23.32 -6.60 -33.97
CA VAL A 451 -23.53 -6.46 -32.52
C VAL A 451 -24.94 -5.96 -32.27
N THR A 452 -25.64 -6.60 -31.36
CA THR A 452 -27.03 -6.24 -30.98
C THR A 452 -27.12 -5.55 -29.62
N PHE A 453 -26.01 -5.53 -28.88
CA PHE A 453 -25.99 -4.98 -27.53
C PHE A 453 -24.63 -4.34 -27.18
N LEU A 454 -24.67 -3.11 -26.73
CA LEU A 454 -23.49 -2.43 -26.14
C LEU A 454 -23.41 -2.69 -24.64
N ASN A 455 -22.22 -3.06 -24.18
CA ASN A 455 -22.00 -3.37 -22.78
C ASN A 455 -20.58 -3.02 -22.35
N SER A 456 -20.35 -1.78 -21.93
CA SER A 456 -19.06 -1.30 -21.47
C SER A 456 -19.14 -0.84 -20.01
N TRP A 457 -18.32 -1.43 -19.15
CA TRP A 457 -18.29 -1.19 -17.72
C TRP A 457 -17.15 -0.26 -17.31
N ALA A 458 -17.43 0.58 -16.32
CA ALA A 458 -16.46 1.44 -15.67
C ALA A 458 -16.49 1.25 -14.15
N ASN A 459 -15.37 0.84 -13.58
CA ASN A 459 -15.17 0.70 -12.15
C ASN A 459 -14.29 1.84 -11.66
N TYR A 460 -14.89 2.80 -10.98
CA TYR A 460 -14.17 3.86 -10.29
C TYR A 460 -13.77 3.41 -8.89
N ALA A 461 -12.56 3.74 -8.49
CA ALA A 461 -12.07 3.59 -7.13
C ALA A 461 -11.31 4.83 -6.68
N GLY A 462 -11.63 5.32 -5.49
CA GLY A 462 -10.95 6.46 -4.87
C GLY A 462 -10.51 6.14 -3.45
N GLN A 463 -9.24 6.37 -3.16
CA GLN A 463 -8.68 6.13 -1.83
C GLN A 463 -9.11 7.25 -0.87
N THR A 464 -9.87 6.89 0.17
CA THR A 464 -10.44 7.84 1.15
C THR A 464 -9.51 8.11 2.34
N GLY A 465 -8.56 7.21 2.61
CA GLY A 465 -7.60 7.32 3.71
C GLY A 465 -6.24 6.73 3.38
N PRO A 466 -5.19 7.11 4.11
CA PRO A 466 -3.85 6.57 3.88
C PRO A 466 -3.78 5.09 4.26
N THR A 467 -2.96 4.34 3.54
CA THR A 467 -2.71 2.90 3.78
C THR A 467 -1.25 2.64 4.13
N TYR A 468 -1.03 1.59 4.90
CA TYR A 468 0.32 1.12 5.19
C TYR A 468 0.37 -0.43 5.20
N PRO A 469 1.26 -1.08 4.44
CA PRO A 469 2.08 -0.50 3.38
C PRO A 469 1.24 0.26 2.36
N PHE A 470 1.87 1.12 1.53
CA PHE A 470 1.16 1.82 0.49
C PHE A 470 0.44 0.83 -0.43
N ALA A 471 -0.83 1.07 -0.63
CA ALA A 471 -1.64 0.43 -1.65
C ALA A 471 -2.48 1.52 -2.31
N ASP A 472 -2.41 1.62 -3.62
CA ASP A 472 -3.17 2.59 -4.39
C ASP A 472 -4.65 2.20 -4.53
N ALA A 473 -5.46 3.07 -5.12
CA ALA A 473 -6.89 2.84 -5.31
C ALA A 473 -7.17 1.58 -6.14
N LEU A 474 -6.35 1.30 -7.17
CA LEU A 474 -6.52 0.11 -8.00
C LEU A 474 -6.25 -1.18 -7.21
N THR A 475 -5.13 -1.24 -6.50
CA THR A 475 -4.80 -2.38 -5.63
C THR A 475 -5.85 -2.61 -4.55
N LEU A 476 -6.33 -1.51 -3.93
CA LEU A 476 -7.39 -1.58 -2.93
C LEU A 476 -8.73 -2.03 -3.54
N SER A 477 -9.04 -1.65 -4.78
CA SER A 477 -10.29 -2.06 -5.45
C SER A 477 -10.38 -3.56 -5.64
N HIS A 478 -9.26 -4.23 -5.90
CA HIS A 478 -9.16 -5.68 -6.05
C HIS A 478 -8.98 -6.43 -4.73
N SER A 479 -8.81 -5.72 -3.63
CA SER A 479 -8.65 -6.33 -2.31
C SER A 479 -9.99 -6.56 -1.62
N TRP A 480 -10.02 -7.51 -0.68
CA TRP A 480 -11.18 -7.72 0.21
C TRP A 480 -11.32 -6.64 1.30
N GLN A 481 -10.37 -5.71 1.37
CA GLN A 481 -10.40 -4.63 2.35
C GLN A 481 -11.51 -3.63 2.01
N THR A 482 -12.36 -3.34 2.96
CA THR A 482 -13.49 -2.40 2.80
C THR A 482 -13.20 -0.99 3.32
N GLY A 483 -12.11 -0.82 4.08
CA GLY A 483 -11.71 0.48 4.64
C GLY A 483 -10.86 1.30 3.68
N ASN A 484 -10.91 2.62 3.82
CA ASN A 484 -10.09 3.60 3.10
C ASN A 484 -10.26 3.61 1.57
N ILE A 485 -11.41 3.13 1.06
CA ILE A 485 -11.70 3.13 -0.37
C ILE A 485 -13.18 3.41 -0.64
N CYS A 486 -13.44 4.27 -1.61
CA CYS A 486 -14.72 4.43 -2.27
C CYS A 486 -14.70 3.62 -3.57
N ARG A 487 -15.69 2.77 -3.80
CA ARG A 487 -15.86 2.02 -5.06
C ARG A 487 -17.18 2.37 -5.68
N TRP A 488 -17.20 2.51 -7.00
CA TRP A 488 -18.43 2.74 -7.74
C TRP A 488 -18.32 2.08 -9.11
N GLN A 489 -19.32 1.30 -9.46
CA GLN A 489 -19.41 0.59 -10.72
C GLN A 489 -20.59 1.11 -11.50
N THR A 490 -20.37 1.38 -12.79
CA THR A 490 -21.39 1.86 -13.75
C THR A 490 -21.16 1.21 -15.10
N ALA A 491 -22.12 1.30 -16.00
CA ALA A 491 -22.00 0.68 -17.32
C ALA A 491 -22.81 1.46 -18.37
N LEU A 492 -22.33 1.46 -19.61
CA LEU A 492 -23.16 1.73 -20.78
C LEU A 492 -23.78 0.42 -21.22
N GLN A 493 -25.09 0.29 -21.09
CA GLN A 493 -25.84 -0.90 -21.47
C GLN A 493 -27.00 -0.49 -22.38
N LYS A 494 -26.85 -0.74 -23.68
CA LYS A 494 -27.85 -0.38 -24.70
C LYS A 494 -28.09 -1.52 -25.67
N GLU A 495 -29.34 -1.81 -25.90
CA GLU A 495 -29.77 -2.65 -27.02
C GLU A 495 -29.72 -1.82 -28.32
N LEU A 496 -29.04 -2.35 -29.32
CA LEU A 496 -29.00 -1.78 -30.65
C LEU A 496 -30.20 -2.35 -31.37
N SER A 497 -31.30 -1.59 -31.46
CA SER A 497 -32.45 -2.00 -32.29
C SER A 497 -31.98 -2.14 -33.72
N GLU A 498 -32.30 -3.28 -34.37
CA GLU A 498 -32.28 -3.35 -35.80
C GLU A 498 -33.08 -2.15 -36.33
N ALA A 499 -32.48 -1.35 -37.21
CA ALA A 499 -33.20 -0.26 -37.85
C ALA A 499 -34.49 -0.90 -38.40
N GLU A 500 -35.66 -0.42 -37.93
CA GLU A 500 -36.95 -0.83 -38.51
C GLU A 500 -36.78 -0.74 -40.02
N GLU A 501 -36.78 -1.88 -40.67
CA GLU A 501 -36.88 -1.96 -42.14
C GLU A 501 -38.16 -1.19 -42.49
N THR A 502 -38.03 0.08 -42.77
CA THR A 502 -39.09 0.89 -43.36
C THR A 502 -39.31 0.33 -44.76
N GLU A 503 -40.36 -0.54 -44.85
CA GLU A 503 -40.99 -0.87 -46.12
C GLU A 503 -41.45 0.37 -46.93
#